data_be0ef80b969f6787328caf77a7e999b9
#
_entry.id   be0ef80b969f6787328caf77a7e999b9
#
_cell.length_a   1.000
_cell.length_b   1.000
_cell.length_c   1.000
_cell.angle_alpha   90.00
_cell.angle_beta   90.00
_cell.angle_gamma   90.00
#
_symmetry.space_group_name_H-M   'P 1'
#
loop_
_entity.id
_entity.type
_entity.pdbx_description
1 polymer ?
#
loop_
_entity_poly.entity_id
_entity_poly.type
_entity_poly.pdbx_seq_one_letter_code
_entity_poly.pdbx_strand_id
1 'polypeptide(L)'
;MTRRLFLITLAAVCGLTAEAQERRTLDVLVVGNSYTYVNNLGDVLAGVAASLPSGPRIAPTLIVGGGMTLQWHLAAGKATAAVDSKRWDYVVLQEQSALGGGSEDGQARLSPPTIFHESVRRFVPRIRTARSTPLLLMTWARLARPDEQATLTGAYRAIGKELAVQVAPAGLAWQEALRRWPGLSLHVEDGSHPNPAGTYLTACVLYAAITGNNPRGAAATITGHPYARREGTVDASQVVTLVSLPPELAARLQTVAWDIAAADLPR
;
A
#
# COMPACT_ATOMS: atom_id res chain seq x y z
N MET A 1 -62.79 21.14 -50.88
CA MET A 1 -61.36 20.76 -51.02
C MET A 1 -60.61 21.22 -49.78
N THR A 2 -60.44 20.36 -48.78
CA THR A 2 -59.82 20.69 -47.51
C THR A 2 -58.42 20.04 -47.44
N ARG A 3 -57.37 20.84 -47.53
CA ARG A 3 -55.97 20.38 -47.36
C ARG A 3 -55.66 20.23 -45.86
N ARG A 4 -55.40 19.00 -45.45
CA ARG A 4 -54.82 18.71 -44.11
C ARG A 4 -53.30 18.87 -44.16
N LEU A 5 -52.74 19.82 -43.36
CA LEU A 5 -51.31 19.94 -43.08
C LEU A 5 -50.93 18.88 -42.03
N PHE A 6 -49.99 18.02 -42.37
CA PHE A 6 -49.32 17.13 -41.39
C PHE A 6 -48.10 17.87 -40.85
N LEU A 7 -48.11 18.21 -39.57
CA LEU A 7 -46.87 18.63 -38.84
C LEU A 7 -46.10 17.38 -38.42
N ILE A 8 -44.89 17.21 -38.97
CA ILE A 8 -43.93 16.22 -38.50
C ILE A 8 -43.07 16.88 -37.42
N THR A 9 -43.28 16.48 -36.16
CA THR A 9 -42.44 16.91 -35.06
C THR A 9 -41.19 16.03 -35.05
N LEU A 10 -40.05 16.61 -35.39
CA LEU A 10 -38.72 15.99 -35.30
C LEU A 10 -38.23 16.07 -33.83
N ALA A 11 -38.31 14.94 -33.10
CA ALA A 11 -37.76 14.83 -31.77
C ALA A 11 -36.22 14.66 -31.89
N ALA A 12 -35.48 15.69 -31.55
CA ALA A 12 -34.02 15.64 -31.43
C ALA A 12 -33.68 14.84 -30.17
N VAL A 13 -33.22 13.59 -30.36
CA VAL A 13 -32.59 12.79 -29.28
C VAL A 13 -31.19 13.34 -29.05
N CYS A 14 -31.04 14.21 -28.04
CA CYS A 14 -29.72 14.57 -27.49
C CYS A 14 -29.14 13.34 -26.81
N GLY A 15 -28.29 12.61 -27.52
CA GLY A 15 -27.43 11.58 -26.93
C GLY A 15 -26.40 12.25 -26.03
N LEU A 16 -26.63 12.24 -24.73
CA LEU A 16 -25.58 12.55 -23.72
C LEU A 16 -24.57 11.41 -23.74
N THR A 17 -23.51 11.55 -24.54
CA THR A 17 -22.30 10.76 -24.36
C THR A 17 -21.66 11.25 -23.06
N ALA A 18 -21.82 10.49 -21.97
CA ALA A 18 -21.04 10.69 -20.77
C ALA A 18 -19.57 10.45 -21.16
N GLU A 19 -18.81 11.52 -21.40
CA GLU A 19 -17.36 11.43 -21.46
C GLU A 19 -16.92 10.84 -20.13
N ALA A 20 -16.31 9.66 -20.16
CA ALA A 20 -15.70 9.06 -18.99
C ALA A 20 -14.58 9.98 -18.54
N GLN A 21 -14.83 10.77 -17.48
CA GLN A 21 -13.82 11.68 -16.91
C GLN A 21 -12.55 10.88 -16.61
N GLU A 22 -11.45 11.26 -17.25
CA GLU A 22 -10.17 10.57 -17.10
C GLU A 22 -9.75 10.58 -15.63
N ARG A 23 -9.57 9.38 -15.05
CA ARG A 23 -9.24 9.23 -13.63
C ARG A 23 -7.82 9.76 -13.39
N ARG A 24 -7.67 10.68 -12.43
CA ARG A 24 -6.36 11.16 -11.99
C ARG A 24 -5.46 9.98 -11.60
N THR A 25 -4.20 10.02 -11.99
CA THR A 25 -3.16 9.08 -11.55
C THR A 25 -2.31 9.73 -10.46
N LEU A 26 -2.10 9.00 -9.36
CA LEU A 26 -1.22 9.40 -8.27
C LEU A 26 0.13 8.69 -8.43
N ASP A 27 1.21 9.47 -8.47
CA ASP A 27 2.58 8.97 -8.44
C ASP A 27 2.98 8.65 -7.00
N VAL A 28 3.28 7.38 -6.70
CA VAL A 28 3.60 6.91 -5.35
C VAL A 28 4.99 6.27 -5.33
N LEU A 29 5.93 6.87 -4.60
CA LEU A 29 7.22 6.24 -4.31
C LEU A 29 7.10 5.39 -3.05
N VAL A 30 7.56 4.15 -3.09
CA VAL A 30 7.61 3.26 -1.92
C VAL A 30 9.06 2.92 -1.63
N VAL A 31 9.53 3.26 -0.45
CA VAL A 31 10.86 2.92 0.07
C VAL A 31 10.69 1.84 1.14
N GLY A 32 11.28 0.67 0.92
CA GLY A 32 11.09 -0.47 1.83
C GLY A 32 12.01 -1.64 1.54
N ASN A 33 11.57 -2.82 1.87
CA ASN A 33 12.35 -4.05 1.78
C ASN A 33 11.52 -5.23 1.25
N SER A 34 11.86 -6.46 1.65
CA SER A 34 11.15 -7.66 1.19
C SER A 34 9.66 -7.67 1.56
N TYR A 35 9.24 -7.01 2.62
CA TYR A 35 7.82 -6.87 2.96
C TYR A 35 7.04 -6.07 1.90
N THR A 36 7.73 -5.25 1.12
CA THR A 36 7.17 -4.47 0.01
C THR A 36 7.29 -5.19 -1.33
N TYR A 37 8.44 -5.83 -1.63
CA TYR A 37 8.63 -6.39 -2.97
C TYR A 37 8.17 -7.85 -3.12
N VAL A 38 8.05 -8.63 -2.05
CA VAL A 38 7.46 -9.98 -2.13
C VAL A 38 5.99 -9.86 -2.60
N ASN A 39 5.64 -10.59 -3.65
CA ASN A 39 4.37 -10.48 -4.39
C ASN A 39 4.13 -9.10 -5.03
N ASN A 40 5.16 -8.24 -5.16
CA ASN A 40 5.08 -6.92 -5.77
C ASN A 40 3.90 -6.07 -5.26
N LEU A 41 3.98 -5.61 -4.00
CA LEU A 41 2.96 -4.77 -3.36
C LEU A 41 2.59 -3.55 -4.23
N GLY A 42 3.54 -3.01 -5.02
CA GLY A 42 3.28 -1.91 -5.94
C GLY A 42 2.21 -2.26 -6.98
N ASP A 43 2.44 -3.33 -7.75
CA ASP A 43 1.50 -3.75 -8.79
C ASP A 43 0.17 -4.22 -8.18
N VAL A 44 0.19 -4.84 -6.98
CA VAL A 44 -1.04 -5.20 -6.27
C VAL A 44 -1.83 -3.95 -5.87
N LEU A 45 -1.18 -2.90 -5.37
CA LEU A 45 -1.80 -1.62 -5.04
C LEU A 45 -2.38 -0.93 -6.28
N ALA A 46 -1.63 -0.92 -7.40
CA ALA A 46 -2.09 -0.39 -8.67
C ALA A 46 -3.32 -1.15 -9.19
N GLY A 47 -3.29 -2.49 -9.09
CA GLY A 47 -4.40 -3.36 -9.49
C GLY A 47 -5.66 -3.16 -8.64
N VAL A 48 -5.52 -3.03 -7.31
CA VAL A 48 -6.62 -2.65 -6.41
C VAL A 48 -7.24 -1.33 -6.86
N ALA A 49 -6.44 -0.28 -7.05
CA ALA A 49 -6.91 1.04 -7.48
C ALA A 49 -7.55 1.02 -8.87
N ALA A 50 -6.97 0.26 -9.81
CA ALA A 50 -7.48 0.16 -11.19
C ALA A 50 -8.82 -0.57 -11.28
N SER A 51 -9.06 -1.57 -10.43
CA SER A 51 -10.25 -2.41 -10.42
C SER A 51 -11.49 -1.72 -9.84
N LEU A 52 -11.32 -0.66 -9.06
CA LEU A 52 -12.42 0.09 -8.49
C LEU A 52 -13.04 1.05 -9.52
N PRO A 53 -14.38 1.23 -9.53
CA PRO A 53 -15.05 2.06 -10.54
C PRO A 53 -14.76 3.55 -10.38
N SER A 54 -14.40 3.99 -9.19
CA SER A 54 -14.15 5.40 -8.85
C SER A 54 -12.83 5.55 -8.08
N GLY A 55 -12.40 6.80 -7.90
CA GLY A 55 -11.15 7.13 -7.25
C GLY A 55 -9.96 7.18 -8.22
N PRO A 56 -8.79 7.63 -7.76
CA PRO A 56 -7.61 7.77 -8.58
C PRO A 56 -7.01 6.41 -8.96
N ARG A 57 -6.27 6.38 -10.08
CA ARG A 57 -5.30 5.32 -10.36
C ARG A 57 -4.06 5.55 -9.51
N ILE A 58 -3.25 4.52 -9.30
CA ILE A 58 -1.97 4.62 -8.59
C ILE A 58 -0.87 4.09 -9.50
N ALA A 59 0.19 4.87 -9.67
CA ALA A 59 1.41 4.52 -10.38
C ALA A 59 2.56 4.38 -9.36
N PRO A 60 2.85 3.17 -8.87
CA PRO A 60 3.87 2.95 -7.86
C PRO A 60 5.27 2.86 -8.49
N THR A 61 6.25 3.39 -7.77
CA THR A 61 7.68 3.14 -8.01
C THR A 61 8.29 2.62 -6.72
N LEU A 62 9.02 1.51 -6.76
CA LEU A 62 9.61 0.89 -5.60
C LEU A 62 11.12 1.08 -5.56
N ILE A 63 11.64 1.54 -4.42
CA ILE A 63 13.07 1.52 -4.08
C ILE A 63 13.23 0.59 -2.88
N VAL A 64 13.68 -0.63 -3.14
CA VAL A 64 13.66 -1.72 -2.17
C VAL A 64 15.00 -2.43 -2.08
N GLY A 65 15.26 -3.10 -0.97
CA GLY A 65 16.40 -3.98 -0.74
C GLY A 65 16.06 -5.03 0.30
N GLY A 66 16.47 -6.29 0.09
CA GLY A 66 16.14 -7.40 0.99
C GLY A 66 16.67 -7.16 2.41
N GLY A 67 15.76 -7.12 3.41
CA GLY A 67 16.10 -6.89 4.81
C GLY A 67 16.60 -5.49 5.16
N MET A 68 16.62 -4.55 4.22
CA MET A 68 17.19 -3.21 4.42
C MET A 68 16.29 -2.33 5.29
N THR A 69 16.95 -1.46 6.06
CA THR A 69 16.33 -0.44 6.93
C THR A 69 16.21 0.89 6.21
N LEU A 70 15.40 1.81 6.73
CA LEU A 70 15.38 3.19 6.24
C LEU A 70 16.74 3.88 6.41
N GLN A 71 17.50 3.56 7.47
CA GLN A 71 18.86 4.05 7.66
C GLN A 71 19.78 3.63 6.51
N TRP A 72 19.69 2.36 6.09
CA TRP A 72 20.46 1.88 4.94
C TRP A 72 20.06 2.62 3.65
N HIS A 73 18.76 2.85 3.41
CA HIS A 73 18.30 3.60 2.26
C HIS A 73 18.82 5.04 2.23
N LEU A 74 18.94 5.68 3.40
CA LEU A 74 19.58 7.01 3.52
C LEU A 74 21.07 6.96 3.14
N ALA A 75 21.79 5.95 3.62
CA ALA A 75 23.22 5.80 3.35
C ALA A 75 23.50 5.42 1.89
N ALA A 76 22.68 4.55 1.30
CA ALA A 76 22.82 4.12 -0.08
C ALA A 76 22.49 5.22 -1.12
N GLY A 77 21.76 6.25 -0.73
CA GLY A 77 21.48 7.42 -1.54
C GLY A 77 20.44 7.23 -2.66
N LYS A 78 20.10 5.99 -3.06
CA LYS A 78 19.15 5.74 -4.16
C LYS A 78 17.74 6.21 -3.84
N ALA A 79 17.26 5.97 -2.61
CA ALA A 79 15.95 6.40 -2.17
C ALA A 79 15.86 7.93 -2.07
N THR A 80 16.90 8.58 -1.54
CA THR A 80 16.97 10.04 -1.44
C THR A 80 17.03 10.70 -2.82
N ALA A 81 17.81 10.15 -3.75
CA ALA A 81 17.84 10.61 -5.14
C ALA A 81 16.46 10.47 -5.82
N ALA A 82 15.73 9.37 -5.57
CA ALA A 82 14.39 9.19 -6.10
C ALA A 82 13.40 10.20 -5.50
N VAL A 83 13.49 10.51 -4.19
CA VAL A 83 12.67 11.56 -3.55
C VAL A 83 12.89 12.91 -4.21
N ASP A 84 14.15 13.25 -4.52
CA ASP A 84 14.50 14.56 -5.09
C ASP A 84 14.22 14.67 -6.60
N SER A 85 14.03 13.55 -7.28
CA SER A 85 13.96 13.52 -8.77
C SER A 85 12.71 14.19 -9.33
N LYS A 86 11.62 14.18 -8.58
CA LYS A 86 10.35 14.80 -8.95
C LYS A 86 9.45 15.00 -7.72
N ARG A 87 8.36 15.74 -7.88
CA ARG A 87 7.26 15.70 -6.93
C ARG A 87 6.52 14.38 -7.05
N TRP A 88 6.37 13.67 -5.95
CA TRP A 88 5.48 12.51 -5.78
C TRP A 88 4.19 12.96 -5.10
N ASP A 89 3.06 12.35 -5.43
CA ASP A 89 1.85 12.58 -4.64
C ASP A 89 2.05 12.02 -3.22
N TYR A 90 2.67 10.83 -3.11
CA TYR A 90 3.05 10.24 -1.82
C TYR A 90 4.44 9.60 -1.88
N VAL A 91 5.14 9.67 -0.76
CA VAL A 91 6.34 8.86 -0.49
C VAL A 91 6.07 8.00 0.73
N VAL A 92 5.93 6.69 0.50
CA VAL A 92 5.67 5.69 1.53
C VAL A 92 6.99 5.19 2.08
N LEU A 93 7.16 5.23 3.40
CA LEU A 93 8.33 4.74 4.12
C LEU A 93 7.96 3.50 4.93
N GLN A 94 8.63 2.38 4.69
CA GLN A 94 8.47 1.13 5.43
C GLN A 94 9.79 0.73 6.04
N GLU A 95 9.83 0.63 7.38
CA GLU A 95 11.01 0.19 8.12
C GLU A 95 11.13 -1.34 8.11
N GLN A 96 12.33 -1.83 8.36
CA GLN A 96 12.60 -3.27 8.53
C GLN A 96 11.72 -3.83 9.67
N SER A 97 11.26 -5.07 9.50
CA SER A 97 10.25 -5.71 10.35
C SER A 97 10.58 -5.81 11.85
N ALA A 98 11.86 -5.67 12.21
CA ALA A 98 12.32 -5.65 13.60
C ALA A 98 12.81 -4.24 14.02
N LEU A 99 12.34 -3.16 13.35
CA LEU A 99 12.73 -1.76 13.61
C LEU A 99 14.26 -1.52 13.51
N GLY A 100 14.92 -2.24 12.60
CA GLY A 100 16.38 -2.20 12.46
C GLY A 100 17.10 -3.12 13.41
N GLY A 101 16.40 -3.98 14.13
CA GLY A 101 16.97 -4.97 15.06
C GLY A 101 17.80 -6.04 14.37
N GLY A 102 18.73 -6.56 15.14
CA GLY A 102 19.54 -7.71 14.76
C GLY A 102 18.82 -9.03 14.87
N SER A 103 19.55 -10.09 14.60
CA SER A 103 19.09 -11.47 14.83
C SER A 103 19.73 -11.98 16.12
N GLU A 104 18.92 -12.57 16.99
CA GLU A 104 19.37 -13.33 18.15
C GLU A 104 18.88 -14.77 17.95
N ASP A 105 19.78 -15.74 18.07
CA ASP A 105 19.51 -17.17 17.80
C ASP A 105 18.85 -17.43 16.42
N GLY A 106 19.27 -16.70 15.41
CA GLY A 106 18.72 -16.80 14.05
C GLY A 106 17.33 -16.16 13.87
N GLN A 107 16.76 -15.58 14.94
CA GLN A 107 15.47 -14.89 14.89
C GLN A 107 15.63 -13.38 15.05
N ALA A 108 15.01 -12.61 14.18
CA ALA A 108 15.03 -11.16 14.33
C ALA A 108 14.26 -10.74 15.58
N ARG A 109 14.84 -9.85 16.36
CA ARG A 109 14.29 -9.26 17.57
C ARG A 109 13.95 -7.79 17.33
N LEU A 110 12.84 -7.32 17.88
CA LEU A 110 12.53 -5.90 17.85
C LEU A 110 13.61 -5.12 18.59
N SER A 111 14.15 -4.12 17.90
CA SER A 111 15.01 -3.12 18.54
C SER A 111 14.18 -1.96 19.09
N PRO A 112 14.75 -1.18 20.01
CA PRO A 112 14.22 0.15 20.31
C PRO A 112 14.06 0.95 19.01
N PRO A 113 13.01 1.77 18.87
CA PRO A 113 12.69 2.43 17.59
C PRO A 113 13.61 3.63 17.27
N THR A 114 14.72 3.80 17.98
CA THR A 114 15.61 4.97 17.87
C THR A 114 16.09 5.18 16.43
N ILE A 115 16.69 4.14 15.82
CA ILE A 115 17.25 4.23 14.45
C ILE A 115 16.12 4.45 13.42
N PHE A 116 14.98 3.80 13.59
CA PHE A 116 13.80 4.01 12.76
C PHE A 116 13.33 5.46 12.85
N HIS A 117 13.14 5.99 14.06
CA HIS A 117 12.70 7.37 14.28
C HIS A 117 13.68 8.40 13.73
N GLU A 118 14.98 8.22 13.93
CA GLU A 118 16.02 9.09 13.36
C GLU A 118 15.98 9.08 11.83
N SER A 119 15.78 7.90 11.24
CA SER A 119 15.67 7.76 9.79
C SER A 119 14.45 8.50 9.24
N VAL A 120 13.30 8.39 9.87
CA VAL A 120 12.09 9.12 9.48
C VAL A 120 12.27 10.64 9.63
N ARG A 121 12.91 11.11 10.73
CA ARG A 121 13.25 12.54 10.93
C ARG A 121 14.12 13.10 9.80
N ARG A 122 14.92 12.26 9.16
CA ARG A 122 15.78 12.65 8.02
C ARG A 122 15.04 12.62 6.69
N PHE A 123 14.15 11.63 6.48
CA PHE A 123 13.37 11.52 5.25
C PHE A 123 12.27 12.58 5.14
N VAL A 124 11.51 12.80 6.21
CA VAL A 124 10.29 13.64 6.16
C VAL A 124 10.55 15.08 5.71
N PRO A 125 11.57 15.81 6.23
CA PRO A 125 11.88 17.16 5.74
C PRO A 125 12.22 17.15 4.25
N ARG A 126 13.01 16.16 3.79
CA ARG A 126 13.40 16.03 2.38
C ARG A 126 12.20 15.79 1.48
N ILE A 127 11.29 14.89 1.86
CA ILE A 127 10.05 14.62 1.13
C ILE A 127 9.20 15.89 1.02
N ARG A 128 9.07 16.64 2.12
CA ARG A 128 8.32 17.91 2.13
C ARG A 128 8.97 18.99 1.28
N THR A 129 10.30 19.08 1.28
CA THR A 129 11.05 19.99 0.41
C THR A 129 10.78 19.68 -1.07
N ALA A 130 10.66 18.40 -1.44
CA ALA A 130 10.25 17.96 -2.77
C ALA A 130 8.73 18.16 -3.04
N ARG A 131 7.99 18.81 -2.14
CA ARG A 131 6.53 19.03 -2.20
C ARG A 131 5.72 17.74 -2.32
N SER A 132 6.25 16.65 -1.77
CA SER A 132 5.62 15.34 -1.72
C SER A 132 5.04 15.08 -0.32
N THR A 133 4.03 14.20 -0.23
CA THR A 133 3.38 13.86 1.03
C THR A 133 4.03 12.60 1.61
N PRO A 134 4.62 12.65 2.81
CA PRO A 134 5.12 11.45 3.48
C PRO A 134 3.99 10.61 4.04
N LEU A 135 4.14 9.28 3.99
CA LEU A 135 3.23 8.29 4.58
C LEU A 135 4.06 7.16 5.19
N LEU A 136 3.74 6.72 6.40
CA LEU A 136 4.40 5.58 7.03
C LEU A 136 3.58 4.32 6.81
N LEU A 137 4.18 3.25 6.29
CA LEU A 137 3.55 1.94 6.21
C LEU A 137 3.92 1.12 7.45
N MET A 138 2.98 1.01 8.40
CA MET A 138 3.15 0.19 9.60
C MET A 138 3.20 -1.29 9.22
N THR A 139 4.27 -1.97 9.61
CA THR A 139 4.45 -3.40 9.39
C THR A 139 3.67 -4.23 10.40
N TRP A 140 3.59 -5.53 10.15
CA TRP A 140 2.91 -6.53 10.98
C TRP A 140 3.91 -7.34 11.81
N ALA A 141 3.43 -7.86 12.92
CA ALA A 141 4.19 -8.77 13.78
C ALA A 141 4.42 -10.11 13.08
N ARG A 142 5.50 -10.78 13.41
CA ARG A 142 5.75 -12.16 12.97
C ARG A 142 4.76 -13.12 13.59
N LEU A 143 4.46 -14.20 12.88
CA LEU A 143 3.51 -15.22 13.30
C LEU A 143 3.82 -15.79 14.70
N ALA A 144 5.10 -16.03 14.97
CA ALA A 144 5.56 -16.55 16.27
C ALA A 144 5.54 -15.52 17.42
N ARG A 145 5.26 -14.24 17.13
CA ARG A 145 5.32 -13.14 18.10
C ARG A 145 4.21 -12.11 17.88
N PRO A 146 2.96 -12.51 17.94
CA PRO A 146 1.82 -11.63 17.67
C PRO A 146 1.71 -10.46 18.67
N ASP A 147 2.23 -10.63 19.88
CA ASP A 147 2.33 -9.62 20.95
C ASP A 147 3.24 -8.43 20.57
N GLU A 148 4.22 -8.62 19.70
CA GLU A 148 5.10 -7.55 19.22
C GLU A 148 4.35 -6.47 18.41
N GLN A 149 3.10 -6.75 17.95
CA GLN A 149 2.32 -5.74 17.22
C GLN A 149 2.08 -4.47 18.04
N ALA A 150 1.90 -4.58 19.34
CA ALA A 150 1.72 -3.42 20.21
C ALA A 150 2.95 -2.49 20.19
N THR A 151 4.15 -3.06 20.23
CA THR A 151 5.42 -2.32 20.15
C THR A 151 5.60 -1.67 18.77
N LEU A 152 5.34 -2.41 17.69
CA LEU A 152 5.37 -1.85 16.33
C LEU A 152 4.40 -0.69 16.18
N THR A 153 3.17 -0.87 16.63
CA THR A 153 2.14 0.19 16.60
C THR A 153 2.57 1.43 17.36
N GLY A 154 3.11 1.25 18.57
CA GLY A 154 3.63 2.35 19.38
C GLY A 154 4.76 3.11 18.68
N ALA A 155 5.71 2.40 18.09
CA ALA A 155 6.84 2.99 17.37
C ALA A 155 6.38 3.84 16.17
N TYR A 156 5.52 3.30 15.30
CA TYR A 156 5.01 4.04 14.13
C TYR A 156 4.14 5.23 14.52
N ARG A 157 3.24 5.06 15.49
CA ARG A 157 2.36 6.15 15.95
C ARG A 157 3.13 7.27 16.64
N ALA A 158 4.17 6.95 17.42
CA ALA A 158 4.97 7.96 18.09
C ALA A 158 5.64 8.91 17.09
N ILE A 159 6.36 8.39 16.10
CA ILE A 159 7.06 9.22 15.10
C ILE A 159 6.08 9.87 14.13
N GLY A 160 4.97 9.20 13.78
CA GLY A 160 3.91 9.77 12.97
C GLY A 160 3.27 10.99 13.62
N LYS A 161 2.99 10.90 14.92
CA LYS A 161 2.47 12.03 15.74
C LYS A 161 3.50 13.16 15.85
N GLU A 162 4.76 12.83 16.15
CA GLU A 162 5.83 13.82 16.32
C GLU A 162 6.01 14.68 15.06
N LEU A 163 5.98 14.05 13.90
CA LEU A 163 6.25 14.71 12.62
C LEU A 163 4.96 15.10 11.85
N ALA A 164 3.78 14.89 12.43
CA ALA A 164 2.48 15.06 11.74
C ALA A 164 2.48 14.30 10.39
N VAL A 165 2.84 13.03 10.41
CA VAL A 165 2.84 12.12 9.27
C VAL A 165 1.79 11.04 9.48
N GLN A 166 0.93 10.85 8.49
CA GLN A 166 -0.08 9.78 8.52
C GLN A 166 0.59 8.40 8.53
N VAL A 167 -0.03 7.46 9.23
CA VAL A 167 0.37 6.06 9.27
C VAL A 167 -0.68 5.22 8.57
N ALA A 168 -0.29 4.43 7.58
CA ALA A 168 -1.12 3.37 7.01
C ALA A 168 -1.02 2.14 7.93
N PRO A 169 -2.09 1.77 8.66
CA PRO A 169 -2.01 0.85 9.80
C PRO A 169 -2.11 -0.62 9.38
N ALA A 170 -1.27 -1.07 8.42
CA ALA A 170 -1.38 -2.44 7.88
C ALA A 170 -1.18 -3.51 8.96
N GLY A 171 -0.24 -3.31 9.89
CA GLY A 171 -0.03 -4.26 11.00
C GLY A 171 -1.26 -4.44 11.88
N LEU A 172 -2.02 -3.38 12.15
CA LEU A 172 -3.28 -3.48 12.89
C LEU A 172 -4.37 -4.19 12.08
N ALA A 173 -4.42 -3.98 10.76
CA ALA A 173 -5.35 -4.70 9.90
C ALA A 173 -5.03 -6.20 9.85
N TRP A 174 -3.73 -6.56 9.82
CA TRP A 174 -3.30 -7.96 9.93
C TRP A 174 -3.72 -8.58 11.26
N GLN A 175 -3.44 -7.91 12.37
CA GLN A 175 -3.81 -8.37 13.71
C GLN A 175 -5.33 -8.60 13.81
N GLU A 176 -6.12 -7.66 13.31
CA GLU A 176 -7.58 -7.77 13.35
C GLU A 176 -8.11 -8.87 12.43
N ALA A 177 -7.55 -9.04 11.24
CA ALA A 177 -7.93 -10.13 10.33
C ALA A 177 -7.64 -11.51 10.94
N LEU A 178 -6.46 -11.70 11.52
CA LEU A 178 -6.08 -12.97 12.19
C LEU A 178 -6.94 -13.23 13.44
N ARG A 179 -7.32 -12.18 14.16
CA ARG A 179 -8.23 -12.28 15.31
C ARG A 179 -9.64 -12.69 14.90
N ARG A 180 -10.17 -12.10 13.80
CA ARG A 180 -11.53 -12.43 13.29
C ARG A 180 -11.61 -13.82 12.71
N TRP A 181 -10.52 -14.27 12.08
CA TRP A 181 -10.47 -15.59 11.40
C TRP A 181 -9.21 -16.37 11.80
N PRO A 182 -9.25 -17.15 12.91
CA PRO A 182 -8.06 -17.85 13.42
C PRO A 182 -7.46 -18.87 12.44
N GLY A 183 -8.21 -19.35 11.43
CA GLY A 183 -7.70 -20.22 10.37
C GLY A 183 -7.10 -19.48 9.16
N LEU A 184 -7.09 -18.15 9.18
CA LEU A 184 -6.52 -17.34 8.11
C LEU A 184 -4.99 -17.38 8.19
N SER A 185 -4.33 -17.58 7.03
CA SER A 185 -2.90 -17.36 6.90
C SER A 185 -2.64 -16.10 6.06
N LEU A 186 -1.80 -15.19 6.57
CA LEU A 186 -1.32 -14.01 5.86
C LEU A 186 0.19 -14.05 5.63
N HIS A 187 0.91 -14.96 6.31
CA HIS A 187 2.34 -15.17 6.17
C HIS A 187 2.64 -16.36 5.24
N VAL A 188 3.80 -16.35 4.60
CA VAL A 188 4.39 -17.57 4.04
C VAL A 188 4.97 -18.44 5.16
N GLU A 189 5.54 -19.61 4.83
CA GLU A 189 6.05 -20.61 5.79
C GLU A 189 7.07 -20.06 6.80
N ASP A 190 7.81 -19.00 6.45
CA ASP A 190 8.79 -18.40 7.35
C ASP A 190 8.16 -17.58 8.51
N GLY A 191 6.85 -17.43 8.51
CA GLY A 191 6.10 -16.70 9.53
C GLY A 191 6.39 -15.19 9.57
N SER A 192 7.02 -14.63 8.54
CA SER A 192 7.46 -13.25 8.48
C SER A 192 6.98 -12.52 7.22
N HIS A 193 7.33 -13.04 6.04
CA HIS A 193 6.96 -12.44 4.77
C HIS A 193 5.48 -12.63 4.43
N PRO A 194 4.88 -11.71 3.67
CA PRO A 194 3.47 -11.82 3.30
C PRO A 194 3.27 -12.91 2.25
N ASN A 195 2.20 -13.68 2.39
CA ASN A 195 1.64 -14.44 1.29
C ASN A 195 0.77 -13.51 0.40
N PRO A 196 0.19 -13.98 -0.73
CA PRO A 196 -0.65 -13.13 -1.58
C PRO A 196 -1.83 -12.46 -0.85
N ALA A 197 -2.46 -13.13 0.13
CA ALA A 197 -3.55 -12.55 0.91
C ALA A 197 -3.06 -11.42 1.83
N GLY A 198 -1.90 -11.60 2.47
CA GLY A 198 -1.26 -10.56 3.28
C GLY A 198 -0.87 -9.34 2.47
N THR A 199 -0.29 -9.55 1.28
CA THR A 199 0.04 -8.45 0.35
C THR A 199 -1.23 -7.71 -0.09
N TYR A 200 -2.31 -8.45 -0.40
CA TYR A 200 -3.58 -7.87 -0.79
C TYR A 200 -4.21 -7.01 0.32
N LEU A 201 -4.23 -7.52 1.55
CA LEU A 201 -4.70 -6.75 2.71
C LEU A 201 -3.90 -5.45 2.89
N THR A 202 -2.56 -5.53 2.80
CA THR A 202 -1.67 -4.38 2.90
C THR A 202 -1.93 -3.36 1.78
N ALA A 203 -2.16 -3.81 0.54
CA ALA A 203 -2.50 -2.96 -0.58
C ALA A 203 -3.84 -2.24 -0.38
N CYS A 204 -4.86 -2.94 0.14
CA CYS A 204 -6.16 -2.33 0.48
C CYS A 204 -6.03 -1.24 1.56
N VAL A 205 -5.20 -1.47 2.60
CA VAL A 205 -4.91 -0.46 3.64
C VAL A 205 -4.19 0.75 3.05
N LEU A 206 -3.17 0.53 2.21
CA LEU A 206 -2.46 1.62 1.53
C LEU A 206 -3.38 2.40 0.61
N TYR A 207 -4.22 1.72 -0.17
CA TYR A 207 -5.22 2.38 -1.01
C TYR A 207 -6.12 3.31 -0.18
N ALA A 208 -6.67 2.82 0.92
CA ALA A 208 -7.51 3.62 1.81
C ALA A 208 -6.75 4.81 2.40
N ALA A 209 -5.50 4.60 2.89
CA ALA A 209 -4.69 5.66 3.47
C ALA A 209 -4.27 6.75 2.46
N ILE A 210 -3.97 6.36 1.22
CA ILE A 210 -3.55 7.27 0.15
C ILE A 210 -4.73 8.06 -0.41
N THR A 211 -5.87 7.41 -0.61
CA THR A 211 -6.98 7.99 -1.38
C THR A 211 -8.15 8.48 -0.52
N GLY A 212 -8.23 8.04 0.74
CA GLY A 212 -9.40 8.24 1.59
C GLY A 212 -10.63 7.43 1.15
N ASN A 213 -10.49 6.54 0.16
CA ASN A 213 -11.60 5.78 -0.41
C ASN A 213 -11.65 4.35 0.13
N ASN A 214 -12.85 3.79 0.16
CA ASN A 214 -13.10 2.43 0.58
C ASN A 214 -12.62 1.43 -0.49
N PRO A 215 -11.76 0.44 -0.16
CA PRO A 215 -11.31 -0.59 -1.09
C PRO A 215 -12.32 -1.69 -1.39
N ARG A 216 -13.52 -1.66 -0.77
CA ARG A 216 -14.56 -2.69 -1.00
C ARG A 216 -14.98 -2.71 -2.47
N GLY A 217 -15.06 -3.92 -3.03
CA GLY A 217 -15.35 -4.15 -4.44
C GLY A 217 -14.12 -4.21 -5.34
N ALA A 218 -12.91 -4.07 -4.81
CA ALA A 218 -11.69 -4.30 -5.57
C ALA A 218 -11.60 -5.76 -6.05
N ALA A 219 -10.94 -5.98 -7.19
CA ALA A 219 -10.79 -7.31 -7.77
C ALA A 219 -10.05 -8.27 -6.82
N ALA A 220 -10.54 -9.51 -6.75
CA ALA A 220 -9.92 -10.58 -5.96
C ALA A 220 -8.72 -11.23 -6.67
N THR A 221 -8.55 -10.96 -7.97
CA THR A 221 -7.41 -11.43 -8.78
C THR A 221 -6.70 -10.23 -9.35
N ILE A 222 -5.39 -10.15 -9.08
CA ILE A 222 -4.52 -9.08 -9.56
C ILE A 222 -3.34 -9.71 -10.29
N THR A 223 -3.07 -9.22 -11.50
CA THR A 223 -1.89 -9.57 -12.29
C THR A 223 -0.86 -8.44 -12.25
N GLY A 224 0.39 -8.76 -12.45
CA GLY A 224 1.48 -7.79 -12.50
C GLY A 224 2.82 -8.46 -12.73
N HIS A 225 3.89 -7.72 -12.51
CA HIS A 225 5.25 -8.17 -12.79
C HIS A 225 5.87 -8.79 -11.53
N PRO A 226 6.44 -10.00 -11.60
CA PRO A 226 7.08 -10.61 -10.44
C PRO A 226 8.37 -9.87 -10.08
N TYR A 227 8.70 -9.87 -8.79
CA TYR A 227 10.03 -9.46 -8.32
C TYR A 227 10.98 -10.65 -8.29
N ALA A 228 12.16 -10.51 -8.85
CA ALA A 228 13.24 -11.47 -8.69
C ALA A 228 13.73 -11.42 -7.24
N ARG A 229 13.43 -12.46 -6.44
CA ARG A 229 13.64 -12.49 -4.98
C ARG A 229 15.07 -12.16 -4.55
N ARG A 230 16.08 -12.50 -5.37
CA ARG A 230 17.50 -12.26 -5.05
C ARG A 230 18.02 -10.89 -5.44
N GLU A 231 17.39 -10.24 -6.41
CA GLU A 231 17.91 -9.00 -7.01
C GLU A 231 17.14 -7.76 -6.60
N GLY A 232 15.96 -7.90 -5.97
CA GLY A 232 15.10 -6.77 -5.62
C GLY A 232 14.67 -5.94 -6.85
N THR A 233 14.64 -6.58 -8.03
CA THR A 233 14.29 -5.98 -9.31
C THR A 233 13.00 -6.59 -9.86
N VAL A 234 12.22 -5.79 -10.57
CA VAL A 234 11.03 -6.25 -11.29
C VAL A 234 11.46 -6.98 -12.57
N ASP A 235 10.92 -8.15 -12.80
CA ASP A 235 10.98 -8.79 -14.12
C ASP A 235 9.85 -8.26 -15.01
N ALA A 236 10.14 -7.18 -15.73
CA ALA A 236 9.17 -6.53 -16.61
C ALA A 236 8.86 -7.37 -17.89
N SER A 237 9.57 -8.46 -18.12
CA SER A 237 9.31 -9.35 -19.27
C SER A 237 8.14 -10.30 -19.05
N GLN A 238 7.71 -10.48 -17.79
CA GLN A 238 6.66 -11.40 -17.41
C GLN A 238 5.48 -10.67 -16.76
N VAL A 239 4.27 -11.12 -17.07
CA VAL A 239 3.05 -10.76 -16.33
C VAL A 239 2.49 -12.05 -15.73
N VAL A 240 2.36 -12.08 -14.41
CA VAL A 240 1.87 -13.24 -13.65
C VAL A 240 0.70 -12.87 -12.77
N THR A 241 -0.03 -13.86 -12.28
CA THR A 241 -1.01 -13.65 -11.22
C THR A 241 -0.27 -13.47 -9.89
N LEU A 242 -0.29 -12.25 -9.36
CA LEU A 242 0.32 -11.90 -8.07
C LEU A 242 -0.60 -12.25 -6.90
N VAL A 243 -1.90 -12.06 -7.10
CA VAL A 243 -2.96 -12.36 -6.13
C VAL A 243 -4.09 -13.10 -6.83
N SER A 244 -4.59 -14.18 -6.23
CA SER A 244 -5.82 -14.86 -6.62
C SER A 244 -6.48 -15.39 -5.34
N LEU A 245 -7.54 -14.72 -4.91
CA LEU A 245 -8.25 -15.04 -3.67
C LEU A 245 -9.68 -15.48 -3.98
N PRO A 246 -10.27 -16.36 -3.15
CA PRO A 246 -11.72 -16.54 -3.16
C PRO A 246 -12.42 -15.19 -2.95
N PRO A 247 -13.49 -14.88 -3.70
CA PRO A 247 -14.16 -13.57 -3.60
C PRO A 247 -14.61 -13.20 -2.17
N GLU A 248 -15.05 -14.18 -1.40
CA GLU A 248 -15.43 -13.98 0.00
C GLU A 248 -14.25 -13.57 0.88
N LEU A 249 -13.07 -14.18 0.67
CA LEU A 249 -11.87 -13.80 1.41
C LEU A 249 -11.42 -12.40 1.05
N ALA A 250 -11.42 -12.06 -0.24
CA ALA A 250 -11.09 -10.71 -0.69
C ALA A 250 -12.03 -9.67 -0.06
N ALA A 251 -13.35 -9.90 -0.05
CA ALA A 251 -14.33 -9.01 0.57
C ALA A 251 -14.10 -8.83 2.09
N ARG A 252 -13.74 -9.92 2.80
CA ARG A 252 -13.38 -9.87 4.23
C ARG A 252 -12.15 -9.00 4.47
N LEU A 253 -11.09 -9.18 3.68
CA LEU A 253 -9.85 -8.41 3.79
C LEU A 253 -10.07 -6.93 3.46
N GLN A 254 -10.82 -6.62 2.42
CA GLN A 254 -11.23 -5.25 2.06
C GLN A 254 -11.99 -4.56 3.21
N THR A 255 -12.89 -5.31 3.85
CA THR A 255 -13.67 -4.80 4.99
C THR A 255 -12.77 -4.46 6.16
N VAL A 256 -11.87 -5.36 6.57
CA VAL A 256 -10.92 -5.11 7.65
C VAL A 256 -9.97 -3.95 7.29
N ALA A 257 -9.47 -3.91 6.06
CA ALA A 257 -8.62 -2.81 5.61
C ALA A 257 -9.31 -1.45 5.80
N TRP A 258 -10.57 -1.34 5.38
CA TRP A 258 -11.34 -0.12 5.54
C TRP A 258 -11.64 0.21 7.00
N ASP A 259 -12.15 -0.76 7.78
CA ASP A 259 -12.52 -0.56 9.18
C ASP A 259 -11.34 -0.01 10.01
N ILE A 260 -10.13 -0.50 9.72
CA ILE A 260 -8.92 -0.09 10.44
C ILE A 260 -8.33 1.22 9.87
N ALA A 261 -8.24 1.36 8.54
CA ALA A 261 -7.66 2.56 7.94
C ALA A 261 -8.55 3.80 8.16
N ALA A 262 -9.87 3.67 8.06
CA ALA A 262 -10.80 4.80 8.21
C ALA A 262 -10.74 5.46 9.59
N ALA A 263 -10.35 4.72 10.62
CA ALA A 263 -10.18 5.28 11.97
C ALA A 263 -9.00 6.27 12.08
N ASP A 264 -8.00 6.13 11.20
CA ASP A 264 -6.77 6.93 11.19
C ASP A 264 -6.75 7.96 10.01
N LEU A 265 -7.84 8.08 9.23
CA LEU A 265 -7.93 9.09 8.17
C LEU A 265 -8.08 10.50 8.77
N PRO A 266 -7.46 11.52 8.17
CA PRO A 266 -7.69 12.92 8.54
C PRO A 266 -9.18 13.27 8.40
N ARG A 267 -9.72 13.91 9.40
CA ARG A 267 -11.09 14.44 9.39
C ARG A 267 -11.14 15.78 8.71
#